data_f968677e6bc11a7041843075ee4d82c2
#
_entry.id   f968677e6bc11a7041843075ee4d82c2
#
_cell.length_a   1.000
_cell.length_b   1.000
_cell.length_c   1.000
_cell.angle_alpha   90.00
_cell.angle_beta   90.00
_cell.angle_gamma   90.00
#
_symmetry.space_group_name_H-M   'P 1'
#
loop_
_entity.id
_entity.type
_entity.pdbx_description
1 polymer ?
#
loop_
_entity_poly.entity_id
_entity_poly.type
_entity_poly.pdbx_seq_one_letter_code
_entity_poly.pdbx_strand_id
1 'polypeptide(L)'
;MTSLGAITDTLPTGYRAREFRDSDRETWVEDRNAERHELQHGSADEWRDWEKLDPPDDLFRIAVETSAGRPVASTDVGPGFFPRPDRALHGAVGVMRGHRRKGLGSALLEVMEAEARRRTAPRILAGTDASLDGALEWAVKRGYREIGRRIEAYVYVQTFDPSPFMEVVDRVNASGVTLRSLGAVLADRDAAATDTFWRDLYEADAPMWEDVPWATPTPHMPWDKFHKVMVESGKLMPDATIVALDGDKIAGYTATGKTGTDRGYTYMTGTGRDYRGRGIGTALKLAMLAGAKKAGLRAMLTTNDEPNKAMRGINAKLGYVMLPAHIELEKTL
;
A
#
# COMPACT_ATOMS: atom_id res chain seq x y z
N MET A 1 19.10 15.88 17.34
CA MET A 1 19.44 14.71 16.52
C MET A 1 20.77 14.12 17.03
N THR A 2 20.82 12.82 17.22
CA THR A 2 22.09 12.11 17.47
C THR A 2 22.99 12.31 16.23
N SER A 3 24.25 12.69 16.41
CA SER A 3 25.14 12.90 15.27
C SER A 3 25.45 11.59 14.55
N LEU A 4 25.70 11.66 13.24
CA LEU A 4 26.08 10.47 12.45
C LEU A 4 27.36 9.80 12.98
N GLY A 5 28.27 10.59 13.58
CA GLY A 5 29.46 10.08 14.27
C GLY A 5 29.09 9.22 15.46
N ALA A 6 28.23 9.74 16.35
CA ALA A 6 27.77 8.98 17.52
C ALA A 6 27.01 7.70 17.13
N ILE A 7 26.24 7.73 16.03
CA ILE A 7 25.60 6.53 15.51
C ILE A 7 26.66 5.54 14.99
N THR A 8 27.66 6.02 14.25
CA THR A 8 28.74 5.18 13.72
C THR A 8 29.46 4.45 14.87
N ASP A 9 29.67 5.10 16.01
CA ASP A 9 30.33 4.50 17.16
C ASP A 9 29.55 3.33 17.79
N THR A 10 28.23 3.24 17.53
CA THR A 10 27.40 2.11 17.97
C THR A 10 27.37 0.95 16.97
N LEU A 11 27.89 1.14 15.76
CA LEU A 11 27.89 0.11 14.73
C LEU A 11 29.07 -0.87 14.89
N PRO A 12 28.91 -2.11 14.42
CA PRO A 12 30.03 -3.04 14.33
C PRO A 12 31.19 -2.49 13.48
N THR A 13 32.41 -2.92 13.78
CA THR A 13 33.62 -2.50 13.04
C THR A 13 33.47 -2.74 11.53
N GLY A 14 33.92 -1.78 10.72
CA GLY A 14 33.84 -1.86 9.26
C GLY A 14 32.58 -1.28 8.64
N TYR A 15 31.71 -0.71 9.48
CA TYR A 15 30.49 -0.02 9.04
C TYR A 15 30.46 1.42 9.53
N ARG A 16 29.84 2.31 8.74
CA ARG A 16 29.61 3.71 9.15
C ARG A 16 28.23 4.19 8.75
N ALA A 17 27.64 5.04 9.58
CA ALA A 17 26.39 5.70 9.30
C ALA A 17 26.62 6.96 8.45
N ARG A 18 25.69 7.22 7.53
CA ARG A 18 25.63 8.45 6.73
C ARG A 18 24.18 8.80 6.37
N GLU A 19 23.99 9.97 5.85
CA GLU A 19 22.72 10.33 5.26
C GLU A 19 22.34 9.37 4.13
N PHE A 20 21.05 9.07 4.04
CA PHE A 20 20.48 8.30 2.94
C PHE A 20 20.59 9.10 1.64
N ARG A 21 21.03 8.48 0.56
CA ARG A 21 21.18 9.09 -0.76
C ARG A 21 20.14 8.54 -1.70
N ASP A 22 19.78 9.33 -2.71
CA ASP A 22 18.84 8.89 -3.74
C ASP A 22 19.27 7.57 -4.41
N SER A 23 20.57 7.45 -4.69
CA SER A 23 21.17 6.24 -5.27
C SER A 23 21.15 4.99 -4.37
N ASP A 24 20.78 5.12 -3.11
CA ASP A 24 20.65 3.94 -2.26
C ASP A 24 19.40 3.12 -2.59
N ARG A 25 18.40 3.75 -3.21
CA ARG A 25 17.11 3.10 -3.55
C ARG A 25 17.29 1.93 -4.49
N GLU A 26 18.16 2.04 -5.49
CA GLU A 26 18.44 0.97 -6.44
C GLU A 26 18.93 -0.28 -5.72
N THR A 27 19.91 -0.12 -4.83
CA THR A 27 20.49 -1.23 -4.08
C THR A 27 19.46 -1.85 -3.12
N TRP A 28 18.61 -1.02 -2.49
CA TRP A 28 17.53 -1.49 -1.63
C TRP A 28 16.47 -2.27 -2.38
N VAL A 29 16.03 -1.75 -3.51
CA VAL A 29 15.02 -2.39 -4.35
C VAL A 29 15.53 -3.72 -4.89
N GLU A 30 16.78 -3.78 -5.34
CA GLU A 30 17.42 -5.02 -5.81
C GLU A 30 17.43 -6.10 -4.72
N ASP A 31 17.91 -5.77 -3.50
CA ASP A 31 17.98 -6.73 -2.38
C ASP A 31 16.57 -7.20 -1.95
N ARG A 32 15.60 -6.28 -1.91
CA ARG A 32 14.22 -6.58 -1.55
C ARG A 32 13.53 -7.46 -2.59
N ASN A 33 13.69 -7.17 -3.87
CA ASN A 33 13.10 -7.93 -4.96
C ASN A 33 13.63 -9.37 -4.99
N ALA A 34 14.89 -9.57 -4.63
CA ALA A 34 15.49 -10.90 -4.59
C ALA A 34 14.91 -11.86 -3.52
N GLU A 35 14.11 -11.34 -2.58
CA GLU A 35 13.43 -12.10 -1.52
C GLU A 35 11.90 -12.17 -1.70
N ARG A 36 11.37 -11.57 -2.77
CA ARG A 36 9.94 -11.46 -3.01
C ARG A 36 9.50 -12.20 -4.27
N HIS A 37 8.23 -12.53 -4.31
CA HIS A 37 7.60 -13.02 -5.53
C HIS A 37 7.71 -11.97 -6.63
N GLU A 38 7.93 -12.38 -7.89
CA GLU A 38 8.17 -11.48 -9.02
C GLU A 38 7.07 -10.41 -9.20
N LEU A 39 5.81 -10.75 -8.90
CA LEU A 39 4.69 -9.80 -8.96
C LEU A 39 4.73 -8.72 -7.86
N GLN A 40 5.58 -8.88 -6.84
CA GLN A 40 5.80 -7.90 -5.78
C GLN A 40 7.05 -7.03 -6.01
N HIS A 41 7.77 -7.27 -7.12
CA HIS A 41 8.96 -6.48 -7.43
C HIS A 41 8.57 -5.02 -7.69
N GLY A 42 9.22 -4.11 -6.99
CA GLY A 42 9.14 -2.67 -7.23
C GLY A 42 10.36 -2.14 -7.98
N SER A 43 10.35 -0.84 -8.25
CA SER A 43 11.49 -0.13 -8.81
C SER A 43 11.85 1.09 -7.96
N ALA A 44 13.10 1.57 -8.09
CA ALA A 44 13.53 2.80 -7.43
C ALA A 44 12.74 4.02 -7.94
N ASP A 45 12.35 4.01 -9.20
CA ASP A 45 11.55 5.10 -9.79
C ASP A 45 10.12 5.13 -9.23
N GLU A 46 9.47 3.96 -9.04
CA GLU A 46 8.18 3.91 -8.34
C GLU A 46 8.28 4.47 -6.92
N TRP A 47 9.36 4.17 -6.20
CA TRP A 47 9.60 4.74 -4.87
C TRP A 47 9.75 6.27 -4.93
N ARG A 48 10.56 6.79 -5.86
CA ARG A 48 10.74 8.23 -6.09
C ARG A 48 9.41 8.92 -6.42
N ASP A 49 8.61 8.30 -7.28
CA ASP A 49 7.33 8.86 -7.69
C ASP A 49 6.33 8.96 -6.54
N TRP A 50 6.30 7.95 -5.66
CA TRP A 50 5.48 8.02 -4.45
C TRP A 50 5.96 9.11 -3.48
N GLU A 51 7.27 9.24 -3.28
CA GLU A 51 7.81 10.29 -2.42
C GLU A 51 7.66 11.71 -3.00
N LYS A 52 7.66 11.87 -4.33
CA LYS A 52 7.33 13.16 -4.98
C LYS A 52 5.85 13.50 -4.81
N LEU A 53 4.98 12.50 -4.92
CA LEU A 53 3.54 12.68 -4.78
C LEU A 53 3.16 13.05 -3.35
N ASP A 54 3.75 12.39 -2.37
CA ASP A 54 3.55 12.64 -0.96
C ASP A 54 4.91 12.70 -0.25
N PRO A 55 5.62 13.85 -0.35
CA PRO A 55 6.89 14.02 0.32
C PRO A 55 6.75 13.73 1.82
N PRO A 56 7.61 12.87 2.39
CA PRO A 56 7.50 12.54 3.80
C PRO A 56 7.90 13.75 4.65
N ASP A 57 6.92 14.35 5.30
CA ASP A 57 7.17 15.39 6.30
C ASP A 57 7.93 14.83 7.49
N ASP A 58 8.96 15.55 7.94
CA ASP A 58 9.72 15.22 9.15
C ASP A 58 10.20 13.75 9.18
N LEU A 59 10.72 13.24 8.07
CA LEU A 59 11.30 11.90 7.98
C LEU A 59 12.77 11.91 8.43
N PHE A 60 13.07 11.18 9.51
CA PHE A 60 14.44 10.80 9.82
C PHE A 60 14.81 9.55 9.02
N ARG A 61 15.88 9.61 8.22
CA ARG A 61 16.37 8.47 7.44
C ARG A 61 17.88 8.47 7.34
N ILE A 62 18.51 7.35 7.63
CA ILE A 62 19.96 7.16 7.50
C ILE A 62 20.25 5.84 6.78
N ALA A 63 21.40 5.76 6.16
CA ALA A 63 21.99 4.56 5.62
C ALA A 63 23.25 4.16 6.36
N VAL A 64 23.55 2.88 6.37
CA VAL A 64 24.84 2.32 6.82
C VAL A 64 25.56 1.74 5.62
N GLU A 65 26.82 2.09 5.46
CA GLU A 65 27.65 1.59 4.39
C GLU A 65 28.89 0.85 4.92
N THR A 66 29.46 0.00 4.08
CA THR A 66 30.76 -0.63 4.33
C THR A 66 31.91 0.37 4.13
N SER A 67 33.13 -0.02 4.52
CA SER A 67 34.36 0.76 4.21
C SER A 67 34.56 1.02 2.71
N ALA A 68 34.01 0.18 1.83
CA ALA A 68 34.02 0.37 0.38
C ALA A 68 32.90 1.30 -0.13
N GLY A 69 32.10 1.90 0.75
CA GLY A 69 31.03 2.84 0.41
C GLY A 69 29.73 2.20 -0.10
N ARG A 70 29.58 0.87 -0.03
CA ARG A 70 28.35 0.17 -0.45
C ARG A 70 27.29 0.29 0.67
N PRO A 71 26.07 0.76 0.39
CA PRO A 71 24.98 0.75 1.35
C PRO A 71 24.56 -0.69 1.66
N VAL A 72 24.35 -1.01 2.94
CA VAL A 72 24.05 -2.39 3.40
C VAL A 72 22.98 -2.47 4.47
N ALA A 73 22.63 -1.35 5.09
CA ALA A 73 21.54 -1.26 6.05
C ALA A 73 20.98 0.15 6.08
N SER A 74 19.72 0.30 6.47
CA SER A 74 19.08 1.60 6.69
C SER A 74 18.06 1.53 7.81
N THR A 75 17.74 2.69 8.34
CA THR A 75 16.57 2.89 9.19
C THR A 75 15.91 4.21 8.87
N ASP A 76 14.61 4.23 9.03
CA ASP A 76 13.82 5.45 8.99
C ASP A 76 12.73 5.46 10.07
N VAL A 77 12.27 6.68 10.42
CA VAL A 77 11.12 6.89 11.29
C VAL A 77 10.48 8.24 10.99
N GLY A 78 9.16 8.25 10.84
CA GLY A 78 8.37 9.44 10.52
C GLY A 78 6.86 9.18 10.60
N PRO A 79 6.03 10.17 10.27
CA PRO A 79 4.55 10.07 10.38
C PRO A 79 3.92 9.00 9.48
N GLY A 80 4.61 8.59 8.41
CA GLY A 80 4.08 7.67 7.42
C GLY A 80 3.07 8.33 6.47
N PHE A 81 2.59 7.55 5.49
CA PHE A 81 1.64 8.03 4.47
C PHE A 81 0.28 8.41 5.08
N PHE A 82 -0.16 7.72 6.12
CA PHE A 82 -1.37 8.03 6.89
C PHE A 82 -0.95 8.43 8.31
N PRO A 83 -0.70 9.72 8.58
CA PRO A 83 -0.35 10.18 9.92
C PRO A 83 -1.41 9.79 10.95
N ARG A 84 -0.97 9.32 12.09
CA ARG A 84 -1.88 8.82 13.14
C ARG A 84 -2.32 9.95 14.07
N PRO A 85 -3.62 10.00 14.45
CA PRO A 85 -4.12 11.03 15.37
C PRO A 85 -3.42 11.03 16.72
N ASP A 86 -2.99 9.86 17.21
CA ASP A 86 -2.24 9.71 18.45
C ASP A 86 -0.73 10.01 18.32
N ARG A 87 -0.29 10.49 17.13
CA ARG A 87 1.10 10.81 16.84
C ARG A 87 2.06 9.61 16.86
N ALA A 88 1.54 8.38 16.72
CA ALA A 88 2.37 7.22 16.49
C ALA A 88 3.22 7.42 15.21
N LEU A 89 4.47 6.98 15.25
CA LEU A 89 5.36 7.06 14.10
C LEU A 89 5.49 5.70 13.42
N HIS A 90 5.69 5.71 12.11
CA HIS A 90 6.08 4.54 11.35
C HIS A 90 7.60 4.46 11.31
N GLY A 91 8.15 3.28 11.57
CA GLY A 91 9.58 3.04 11.53
C GLY A 91 9.94 1.75 10.80
N ALA A 92 11.08 1.78 10.15
CA ALA A 92 11.61 0.62 9.46
C ALA A 92 13.11 0.44 9.74
N VAL A 93 13.53 -0.81 9.83
CA VAL A 93 14.93 -1.22 9.87
C VAL A 93 15.13 -2.27 8.79
N GLY A 94 16.04 -2.01 7.87
CA GLY A 94 16.42 -2.94 6.81
C GLY A 94 17.90 -3.29 6.90
N VAL A 95 18.23 -4.57 6.69
CA VAL A 95 19.61 -5.05 6.57
C VAL A 95 19.68 -6.01 5.40
N MET A 96 20.54 -5.72 4.43
CA MET A 96 20.74 -6.58 3.25
C MET A 96 21.20 -7.96 3.65
N ARG A 97 20.78 -8.99 2.90
CA ARG A 97 20.99 -10.41 3.20
C ARG A 97 22.43 -10.74 3.59
N GLY A 98 23.42 -10.31 2.82
CA GLY A 98 24.84 -10.58 3.07
C GLY A 98 25.41 -9.92 4.36
N HIS A 99 24.66 -9.04 4.99
CA HIS A 99 25.07 -8.26 6.15
C HIS A 99 24.22 -8.51 7.40
N ARG A 100 23.22 -9.40 7.33
CA ARG A 100 22.39 -9.82 8.48
C ARG A 100 23.21 -10.58 9.52
N ARG A 101 22.70 -10.66 10.75
CA ARG A 101 23.31 -11.38 11.89
C ARG A 101 24.68 -10.85 12.32
N LYS A 102 25.02 -9.62 11.96
CA LYS A 102 26.25 -8.91 12.34
C LYS A 102 26.01 -7.74 13.32
N GLY A 103 24.85 -7.67 13.96
CA GLY A 103 24.51 -6.62 14.94
C GLY A 103 23.86 -5.37 14.33
N LEU A 104 23.95 -5.12 13.03
CA LEU A 104 23.45 -3.90 12.37
C LEU A 104 21.97 -3.62 12.66
N GLY A 105 21.11 -4.64 12.56
CA GLY A 105 19.68 -4.46 12.81
C GLY A 105 19.38 -4.02 14.24
N SER A 106 20.12 -4.49 15.25
CA SER A 106 19.95 -4.10 16.63
C SER A 106 20.39 -2.65 16.87
N ALA A 107 21.55 -2.27 16.35
CA ALA A 107 22.05 -0.91 16.48
C ALA A 107 21.11 0.11 15.79
N LEU A 108 20.61 -0.20 14.57
CA LEU A 108 19.68 0.67 13.86
C LEU A 108 18.31 0.75 14.54
N LEU A 109 17.84 -0.32 15.16
CA LEU A 109 16.60 -0.32 15.92
C LEU A 109 16.69 0.63 17.12
N GLU A 110 17.81 0.60 17.85
CA GLU A 110 18.06 1.51 18.97
C GLU A 110 18.08 2.97 18.52
N VAL A 111 18.69 3.27 17.37
CA VAL A 111 18.71 4.61 16.78
C VAL A 111 17.28 5.06 16.41
N MET A 112 16.50 4.21 15.77
CA MET A 112 15.12 4.48 15.38
C MET A 112 14.24 4.76 16.60
N GLU A 113 14.32 3.90 17.62
CA GLU A 113 13.55 4.05 18.85
C GLU A 113 13.96 5.29 19.65
N ALA A 114 15.27 5.60 19.71
CA ALA A 114 15.76 6.82 20.35
C ALA A 114 15.22 8.09 19.66
N GLU A 115 15.20 8.11 18.33
CA GLU A 115 14.65 9.21 17.57
C GLU A 115 13.13 9.34 17.77
N ALA A 116 12.39 8.24 17.81
CA ALA A 116 10.96 8.25 18.09
C ALA A 116 10.65 8.78 19.50
N ARG A 117 11.43 8.36 20.53
CA ARG A 117 11.31 8.92 21.89
C ARG A 117 11.63 10.40 21.93
N ARG A 118 12.67 10.85 21.21
CA ARG A 118 13.01 12.29 21.13
C ARG A 118 11.85 13.12 20.57
N ARG A 119 11.04 12.54 19.67
CA ARG A 119 9.83 13.15 19.11
C ARG A 119 8.60 12.94 19.99
N THR A 120 8.75 12.35 21.17
CA THR A 120 7.65 12.05 22.10
C THR A 120 6.54 11.22 21.48
N ALA A 121 6.90 10.31 20.55
CA ALA A 121 5.95 9.38 19.97
C ALA A 121 5.50 8.38 21.05
N PRO A 122 4.20 8.09 21.18
CA PRO A 122 3.70 7.14 22.17
C PRO A 122 4.03 5.69 21.80
N ARG A 123 4.19 5.43 20.51
CA ARG A 123 4.49 4.10 19.97
C ARG A 123 5.06 4.18 18.56
N ILE A 124 5.71 3.08 18.15
CA ILE A 124 6.17 2.87 16.77
C ILE A 124 5.30 1.79 16.13
N LEU A 125 4.86 2.06 14.92
CA LEU A 125 4.29 1.10 13.98
C LEU A 125 5.40 0.64 13.03
N ALA A 126 5.49 -0.64 12.80
CA ALA A 126 6.49 -1.25 11.92
C ALA A 126 5.87 -2.42 11.16
N GLY A 127 6.64 -3.05 10.30
CA GLY A 127 6.14 -4.24 9.61
C GLY A 127 7.26 -5.15 9.12
N THR A 128 6.88 -6.40 8.83
CA THR A 128 7.76 -7.37 8.21
C THR A 128 6.97 -8.29 7.28
N ASP A 129 7.64 -8.92 6.32
CA ASP A 129 6.99 -9.91 5.46
C ASP A 129 7.08 -11.31 6.11
N ALA A 130 6.01 -12.07 6.05
CA ALA A 130 5.95 -13.44 6.59
C ALA A 130 6.94 -14.40 5.93
N SER A 131 7.45 -14.07 4.74
CA SER A 131 8.49 -14.82 4.04
C SER A 131 9.91 -14.61 4.59
N LEU A 132 10.12 -13.60 5.45
CA LEU A 132 11.42 -13.29 6.02
C LEU A 132 11.68 -14.11 7.27
N ASP A 133 12.46 -15.17 7.14
CA ASP A 133 12.78 -16.09 8.24
C ASP A 133 13.34 -15.37 9.47
N GLY A 134 12.70 -15.61 10.62
CA GLY A 134 13.11 -15.08 11.91
C GLY A 134 12.91 -13.58 12.12
N ALA A 135 12.35 -12.83 11.14
CA ALA A 135 12.16 -11.40 11.28
C ALA A 135 11.08 -11.06 12.33
N LEU A 136 9.95 -11.76 12.32
CA LEU A 136 8.91 -11.60 13.32
C LEU A 136 9.43 -11.93 14.73
N GLU A 137 10.10 -13.08 14.89
CA GLU A 137 10.66 -13.47 16.18
C GLU A 137 11.71 -12.47 16.70
N TRP A 138 12.52 -11.94 15.78
CA TRP A 138 13.52 -10.91 16.12
C TRP A 138 12.85 -9.64 16.63
N ALA A 139 11.76 -9.20 16.03
CA ALA A 139 10.99 -8.03 16.47
C ALA A 139 10.29 -8.29 17.81
N VAL A 140 9.63 -9.45 17.97
CA VAL A 140 8.95 -9.84 19.23
C VAL A 140 9.91 -9.87 20.40
N LYS A 141 11.11 -10.44 20.24
CA LYS A 141 12.17 -10.44 21.28
C LYS A 141 12.63 -9.04 21.69
N ARG A 142 12.29 -8.00 20.90
CA ARG A 142 12.61 -6.59 21.17
C ARG A 142 11.41 -5.76 21.62
N GLY A 143 10.32 -6.44 21.98
CA GLY A 143 9.13 -5.84 22.56
C GLY A 143 8.10 -5.35 21.55
N TYR A 144 8.27 -5.69 20.27
CA TYR A 144 7.20 -5.49 19.27
C TYR A 144 6.14 -6.58 19.42
N ARG A 145 4.88 -6.22 19.23
CA ARG A 145 3.77 -7.16 19.17
C ARG A 145 3.09 -7.10 17.80
N GLU A 146 2.64 -8.22 17.31
CA GLU A 146 1.80 -8.29 16.12
C GLU A 146 0.44 -7.66 16.42
N ILE A 147 -0.03 -6.79 15.51
CA ILE A 147 -1.33 -6.12 15.61
C ILE A 147 -2.27 -6.46 14.45
N GLY A 148 -1.75 -7.05 13.39
CA GLY A 148 -2.55 -7.49 12.25
C GLY A 148 -1.72 -8.00 11.11
N ARG A 149 -2.41 -8.50 10.09
CA ARG A 149 -1.81 -8.99 8.84
C ARG A 149 -2.54 -8.42 7.64
N ARG A 150 -1.78 -8.02 6.65
CA ARG A 150 -2.28 -7.60 5.35
C ARG A 150 -1.93 -8.69 4.33
N ILE A 151 -2.97 -9.24 3.73
CA ILE A 151 -2.85 -10.32 2.76
C ILE A 151 -2.80 -9.70 1.37
N GLU A 152 -1.67 -9.79 0.73
CA GLU A 152 -1.52 -9.44 -0.68
C GLU A 152 -1.94 -10.64 -1.54
N ALA A 153 -2.60 -10.36 -2.66
CA ALA A 153 -3.04 -11.41 -3.57
C ALA A 153 -3.03 -10.89 -5.01
N TYR A 154 -2.92 -11.80 -5.96
CA TYR A 154 -2.91 -11.49 -7.38
C TYR A 154 -3.79 -12.44 -8.19
N VAL A 155 -4.20 -11.98 -9.38
CA VAL A 155 -4.83 -12.81 -10.41
C VAL A 155 -4.20 -12.50 -11.77
N TYR A 156 -3.93 -13.53 -12.56
CA TYR A 156 -3.50 -13.35 -13.95
C TYR A 156 -4.69 -12.96 -14.83
N VAL A 157 -4.61 -11.77 -15.42
CA VAL A 157 -5.74 -11.15 -16.13
C VAL A 157 -6.01 -11.80 -17.47
N GLN A 158 -4.95 -12.21 -18.19
CA GLN A 158 -5.08 -12.73 -19.55
C GLN A 158 -5.79 -14.09 -19.61
N THR A 159 -5.60 -14.92 -18.58
CA THR A 159 -6.22 -16.25 -18.45
C THR A 159 -7.51 -16.26 -17.63
N PHE A 160 -7.92 -15.10 -17.12
CA PHE A 160 -9.14 -14.99 -16.31
C PHE A 160 -10.39 -15.22 -17.19
N ASP A 161 -11.25 -16.14 -16.76
CA ASP A 161 -12.55 -16.41 -17.38
C ASP A 161 -13.68 -15.79 -16.55
N PRO A 162 -14.40 -14.76 -17.07
CA PRO A 162 -15.52 -14.14 -16.37
C PRO A 162 -16.83 -14.93 -16.48
N SER A 163 -16.93 -15.94 -17.36
CA SER A 163 -18.19 -16.63 -17.69
C SER A 163 -18.96 -17.15 -16.47
N PRO A 164 -18.30 -17.71 -15.43
CA PRO A 164 -19.02 -18.20 -14.24
C PRO A 164 -19.71 -17.11 -13.41
N PHE A 165 -19.41 -15.84 -13.68
CA PHE A 165 -19.87 -14.70 -12.88
C PHE A 165 -20.87 -13.80 -13.62
N MET A 166 -21.20 -14.08 -14.87
CA MET A 166 -22.05 -13.19 -15.69
C MET A 166 -23.44 -12.99 -15.08
N GLU A 167 -24.00 -14.00 -14.42
CA GLU A 167 -25.28 -13.89 -13.70
C GLU A 167 -25.24 -12.79 -12.61
N VAL A 168 -24.08 -12.55 -11.97
CA VAL A 168 -23.92 -11.46 -10.99
C VAL A 168 -23.99 -10.11 -11.69
N VAL A 169 -23.36 -9.97 -12.83
CA VAL A 169 -23.37 -8.75 -13.65
C VAL A 169 -24.80 -8.44 -14.12
N ASP A 170 -25.51 -9.46 -14.64
CA ASP A 170 -26.89 -9.32 -15.12
C ASP A 170 -27.83 -8.87 -13.99
N ARG A 171 -27.67 -9.45 -12.80
CA ARG A 171 -28.46 -9.07 -11.61
C ARG A 171 -28.19 -7.64 -11.18
N VAL A 172 -26.93 -7.20 -11.20
CA VAL A 172 -26.56 -5.80 -10.87
C VAL A 172 -27.20 -4.85 -11.88
N ASN A 173 -27.08 -5.13 -13.18
CA ASN A 173 -27.68 -4.32 -14.22
C ASN A 173 -29.21 -4.26 -14.09
N ALA A 174 -29.87 -5.40 -13.81
CA ALA A 174 -31.33 -5.48 -13.62
C ALA A 174 -31.79 -4.69 -12.37
N SER A 175 -30.89 -4.40 -11.42
CA SER A 175 -31.22 -3.58 -10.23
C SER A 175 -31.20 -2.07 -10.50
N GLY A 176 -30.92 -1.63 -11.73
CA GLY A 176 -30.80 -0.21 -12.10
C GLY A 176 -29.40 0.38 -11.88
N VAL A 177 -28.49 -0.38 -11.30
CA VAL A 177 -27.09 0.07 -11.11
C VAL A 177 -26.31 -0.17 -12.40
N THR A 178 -25.66 0.88 -12.90
CA THR A 178 -24.82 0.82 -14.09
C THR A 178 -23.33 0.85 -13.71
N LEU A 179 -22.50 0.07 -14.40
CA LEU A 179 -21.06 0.06 -14.23
C LEU A 179 -20.41 0.82 -15.37
N ARG A 180 -19.62 1.85 -15.04
CA ARG A 180 -18.93 2.65 -16.04
C ARG A 180 -17.44 2.79 -15.67
N SER A 181 -16.56 2.76 -16.68
CA SER A 181 -15.18 3.13 -16.42
C SER A 181 -15.07 4.62 -16.07
N LEU A 182 -14.10 4.97 -15.25
CA LEU A 182 -13.84 6.37 -14.88
C LEU A 182 -13.62 7.22 -16.13
N GLY A 183 -12.89 6.71 -17.13
CA GLY A 183 -12.68 7.41 -18.38
C GLY A 183 -14.00 7.73 -19.09
N ALA A 184 -14.95 6.78 -19.15
CA ALA A 184 -16.27 7.01 -19.72
C ALA A 184 -17.13 7.98 -18.87
N VAL A 185 -17.00 7.93 -17.55
CA VAL A 185 -17.70 8.86 -16.65
C VAL A 185 -17.21 10.29 -16.85
N LEU A 186 -15.91 10.49 -17.01
CA LEU A 186 -15.30 11.82 -17.15
C LEU A 186 -15.48 12.39 -18.58
N ALA A 187 -15.51 11.54 -19.60
CA ALA A 187 -15.68 11.97 -20.99
C ALA A 187 -17.02 12.68 -21.26
N ASP A 188 -18.04 12.39 -20.46
CA ASP A 188 -19.37 12.99 -20.58
C ASP A 188 -19.54 14.29 -19.74
N ARG A 189 -18.46 14.80 -19.14
CA ARG A 189 -18.49 15.93 -18.21
C ARG A 189 -17.60 17.08 -18.66
N ASP A 190 -18.08 18.29 -18.44
CA ASP A 190 -17.22 19.47 -18.49
C ASP A 190 -16.33 19.57 -17.21
N ALA A 191 -15.51 20.60 -17.15
CA ALA A 191 -14.58 20.77 -16.03
C ALA A 191 -15.31 20.92 -14.66
N ALA A 192 -16.42 21.67 -14.62
CA ALA A 192 -17.17 21.88 -13.37
C ALA A 192 -17.88 20.60 -12.91
N ALA A 193 -18.50 19.86 -13.82
CA ALA A 193 -19.11 18.57 -13.54
C ALA A 193 -18.09 17.49 -13.16
N THR A 194 -16.86 17.59 -13.68
CA THR A 194 -15.73 16.73 -13.32
C THR A 194 -15.28 17.01 -11.87
N ASP A 195 -15.12 18.27 -11.48
CA ASP A 195 -14.76 18.63 -10.09
C ASP A 195 -15.85 18.19 -9.11
N THR A 196 -17.11 18.41 -9.46
CA THR A 196 -18.24 17.91 -8.67
C THR A 196 -18.19 16.40 -8.50
N PHE A 197 -17.98 15.65 -9.58
CA PHE A 197 -17.87 14.19 -9.52
C PHE A 197 -16.77 13.71 -8.57
N TRP A 198 -15.60 14.36 -8.58
CA TRP A 198 -14.52 13.97 -7.68
C TRP A 198 -14.84 14.23 -6.21
N ARG A 199 -15.59 15.30 -5.93
CA ARG A 199 -16.07 15.58 -4.56
C ARG A 199 -17.13 14.56 -4.13
N ASP A 200 -18.06 14.22 -5.00
CA ASP A 200 -19.07 13.19 -4.73
C ASP A 200 -18.41 11.82 -4.50
N LEU A 201 -17.37 11.49 -5.26
CA LEU A 201 -16.60 10.26 -5.06
C LEU A 201 -15.86 10.26 -3.72
N TYR A 202 -15.26 11.36 -3.33
CA TYR A 202 -14.61 11.52 -2.04
C TYR A 202 -15.57 11.36 -0.88
N GLU A 203 -16.76 11.97 -0.97
CA GLU A 203 -17.80 11.83 0.05
C GLU A 203 -18.37 10.41 0.12
N ALA A 204 -18.53 9.75 -1.03
CA ALA A 204 -18.95 8.35 -1.09
C ALA A 204 -17.89 7.38 -0.55
N ASP A 205 -16.60 7.70 -0.73
CA ASP A 205 -15.49 6.88 -0.25
C ASP A 205 -15.36 6.89 1.28
N ALA A 206 -15.62 8.01 1.94
CA ALA A 206 -15.41 8.16 3.38
C ALA A 206 -16.11 7.07 4.22
N PRO A 207 -17.41 6.78 4.07
CA PRO A 207 -18.07 5.70 4.81
C PRO A 207 -17.61 4.31 4.37
N MET A 208 -17.14 4.13 3.12
CA MET A 208 -16.58 2.87 2.66
C MET A 208 -15.22 2.61 3.30
N TRP A 209 -14.40 3.65 3.46
CA TRP A 209 -13.11 3.62 4.14
C TRP A 209 -13.24 3.31 5.63
N GLU A 210 -14.20 3.95 6.31
CA GLU A 210 -14.50 3.67 7.73
C GLU A 210 -14.85 2.20 7.99
N ASP A 211 -15.51 1.56 7.03
CA ASP A 211 -15.93 0.17 7.13
C ASP A 211 -14.83 -0.85 6.80
N VAL A 212 -13.63 -0.40 6.41
CA VAL A 212 -12.47 -1.29 6.24
C VAL A 212 -12.02 -1.76 7.63
N PRO A 213 -11.90 -3.07 7.88
CA PRO A 213 -11.49 -3.59 9.17
C PRO A 213 -9.95 -3.47 9.35
N TRP A 214 -9.48 -2.25 9.57
CA TRP A 214 -8.07 -1.96 9.79
C TRP A 214 -7.56 -2.61 11.08
N ALA A 215 -6.35 -3.14 11.07
CA ALA A 215 -5.65 -3.58 12.29
C ALA A 215 -5.42 -2.40 13.26
N THR A 216 -5.11 -1.24 12.72
CA THR A 216 -5.12 0.03 13.45
C THR A 216 -6.03 0.99 12.70
N PRO A 217 -7.05 1.61 13.34
CA PRO A 217 -7.93 2.57 12.70
C PRO A 217 -7.12 3.60 11.92
N THR A 218 -7.38 3.67 10.62
CA THR A 218 -6.67 4.56 9.70
C THR A 218 -7.65 5.64 9.26
N PRO A 219 -7.38 6.93 9.56
CA PRO A 219 -8.28 8.00 9.17
C PRO A 219 -8.41 8.07 7.65
N HIS A 220 -9.61 8.45 7.18
CA HIS A 220 -9.80 8.80 5.78
C HIS A 220 -8.86 9.95 5.44
N MET A 221 -8.24 9.91 4.26
CA MET A 221 -7.29 10.97 3.88
C MET A 221 -8.04 12.30 3.66
N PRO A 222 -7.43 13.45 4.01
CA PRO A 222 -8.01 14.76 3.71
C PRO A 222 -8.23 14.95 2.21
N TRP A 223 -9.21 15.79 1.84
CA TRP A 223 -9.54 16.09 0.45
C TRP A 223 -8.33 16.44 -0.42
N ASP A 224 -7.47 17.33 0.04
CA ASP A 224 -6.32 17.79 -0.75
C ASP A 224 -5.36 16.62 -1.07
N LYS A 225 -5.18 15.72 -0.12
CA LYS A 225 -4.36 14.50 -0.32
C LYS A 225 -5.08 13.51 -1.24
N PHE A 226 -6.38 13.29 -1.05
CA PHE A 226 -7.18 12.45 -1.94
C PHE A 226 -7.12 12.96 -3.37
N HIS A 227 -7.35 14.25 -3.59
CA HIS A 227 -7.32 14.88 -4.90
C HIS A 227 -5.93 14.74 -5.54
N LYS A 228 -4.88 15.01 -4.80
CA LYS A 228 -3.49 14.85 -5.28
C LYS A 228 -3.19 13.41 -5.69
N VAL A 229 -3.59 12.42 -4.88
CA VAL A 229 -3.32 11.00 -5.13
C VAL A 229 -4.21 10.44 -6.24
N MET A 230 -5.50 10.75 -6.24
CA MET A 230 -6.47 10.15 -7.14
C MET A 230 -6.60 10.88 -8.48
N VAL A 231 -6.40 12.20 -8.50
CA VAL A 231 -6.64 13.03 -9.68
C VAL A 231 -5.34 13.48 -10.32
N GLU A 232 -4.48 14.17 -9.55
CA GLU A 232 -3.30 14.84 -10.12
C GLU A 232 -2.14 13.90 -10.38
N SER A 233 -2.05 12.77 -9.67
CA SER A 233 -0.91 11.85 -9.76
C SER A 233 -0.73 11.21 -11.14
N GLY A 234 -1.80 11.12 -11.93
CA GLY A 234 -1.80 10.35 -13.17
C GLY A 234 -1.62 8.84 -12.98
N LYS A 235 -1.68 8.34 -11.74
CA LYS A 235 -1.45 6.92 -11.44
C LYS A 235 -2.68 6.05 -11.69
N LEU A 236 -3.89 6.62 -11.64
CA LEU A 236 -5.10 5.87 -11.92
C LEU A 236 -5.15 5.43 -13.39
N MET A 237 -5.67 4.25 -13.60
CA MET A 237 -6.01 3.70 -14.91
C MET A 237 -7.50 3.95 -15.18
N PRO A 238 -7.87 4.97 -15.99
CA PRO A 238 -9.27 5.37 -16.14
C PRO A 238 -10.17 4.27 -16.71
N ASP A 239 -9.64 3.39 -17.57
CA ASP A 239 -10.40 2.29 -18.15
C ASP A 239 -10.52 1.06 -17.24
N ALA A 240 -9.69 0.94 -16.21
CA ALA A 240 -9.73 -0.13 -15.22
C ALA A 240 -10.20 0.35 -13.83
N THR A 241 -10.41 1.64 -13.65
CA THR A 241 -11.11 2.22 -12.50
C THR A 241 -12.59 2.27 -12.85
N ILE A 242 -13.43 1.58 -12.05
CA ILE A 242 -14.86 1.41 -12.38
C ILE A 242 -15.71 2.06 -11.30
N VAL A 243 -16.76 2.74 -11.72
CA VAL A 243 -17.75 3.37 -10.85
C VAL A 243 -19.11 2.69 -11.08
N ALA A 244 -19.77 2.30 -10.00
CA ALA A 244 -21.15 1.82 -9.99
C ALA A 244 -22.08 2.99 -9.67
N LEU A 245 -23.01 3.27 -10.55
CA LEU A 245 -23.95 4.42 -10.48
C LEU A 245 -25.38 3.93 -10.38
N ASP A 246 -26.16 4.52 -9.46
CA ASP A 246 -27.62 4.43 -9.37
C ASP A 246 -28.17 5.81 -9.70
N GLY A 247 -28.53 6.04 -10.97
CA GLY A 247 -28.70 7.39 -11.50
C GLY A 247 -27.40 8.19 -11.36
N ASP A 248 -27.45 9.32 -10.65
CA ASP A 248 -26.29 10.17 -10.37
C ASP A 248 -25.55 9.79 -9.06
N LYS A 249 -26.09 8.85 -8.30
CA LYS A 249 -25.49 8.45 -7.01
C LYS A 249 -24.41 7.40 -7.21
N ILE A 250 -23.29 7.56 -6.53
CA ILE A 250 -22.20 6.58 -6.49
C ILE A 250 -22.59 5.45 -5.53
N ALA A 251 -22.97 4.30 -6.09
CA ALA A 251 -23.29 3.09 -5.33
C ALA A 251 -22.04 2.32 -4.86
N GLY A 252 -20.93 2.52 -5.53
CA GLY A 252 -19.64 1.93 -5.21
C GLY A 252 -18.60 2.21 -6.28
N TYR A 253 -17.36 1.84 -6.02
CA TYR A 253 -16.29 1.99 -7.02
C TYR A 253 -15.13 1.04 -6.75
N THR A 254 -14.27 0.87 -7.76
CA THR A 254 -12.94 0.28 -7.60
C THR A 254 -11.90 1.17 -8.25
N ALA A 255 -10.89 1.60 -7.50
CA ALA A 255 -9.79 2.40 -7.99
C ALA A 255 -8.59 1.51 -8.30
N THR A 256 -8.06 1.65 -9.51
CA THR A 256 -6.96 0.85 -10.02
C THR A 256 -5.85 1.74 -10.53
N GLY A 257 -4.62 1.48 -10.09
CA GLY A 257 -3.42 2.10 -10.63
C GLY A 257 -2.47 1.11 -11.27
N LYS A 258 -1.61 1.61 -12.14
CA LYS A 258 -0.52 0.83 -12.72
C LYS A 258 0.62 0.69 -11.72
N THR A 259 1.21 -0.50 -11.63
CA THR A 259 2.45 -0.77 -10.87
C THR A 259 3.39 -1.61 -11.73
N GLY A 260 4.68 -1.30 -11.71
CA GLY A 260 5.61 -1.88 -12.66
C GLY A 260 5.24 -1.57 -14.12
N THR A 261 5.64 -2.45 -15.03
CA THR A 261 5.41 -2.27 -16.46
C THR A 261 4.13 -2.93 -16.96
N ASP A 262 3.73 -4.05 -16.35
CA ASP A 262 2.70 -4.97 -16.84
C ASP A 262 1.66 -5.39 -15.80
N ARG A 263 1.62 -4.69 -14.65
CA ARG A 263 0.73 -5.03 -13.52
C ARG A 263 -0.15 -3.85 -13.14
N GLY A 264 -1.30 -4.17 -12.59
CA GLY A 264 -2.18 -3.20 -11.93
C GLY A 264 -2.32 -3.51 -10.44
N TYR A 265 -2.63 -2.49 -9.67
CA TYR A 265 -2.90 -2.60 -8.24
C TYR A 265 -4.25 -1.96 -7.91
N THR A 266 -5.07 -2.69 -7.17
CA THR A 266 -6.35 -2.18 -6.68
C THR A 266 -6.13 -1.42 -5.39
N TYR A 267 -6.29 -0.10 -5.42
CA TYR A 267 -6.14 0.77 -4.24
C TYR A 267 -7.34 0.66 -3.31
N MET A 268 -8.55 0.63 -3.87
CA MET A 268 -9.80 0.53 -3.14
C MET A 268 -10.82 -0.26 -3.96
N THR A 269 -11.69 -1.00 -3.28
CA THR A 269 -12.96 -1.48 -3.80
C THR A 269 -13.99 -1.33 -2.69
N GLY A 270 -14.95 -0.46 -2.89
CA GLY A 270 -15.99 -0.14 -1.91
C GLY A 270 -17.40 -0.23 -2.50
N THR A 271 -18.36 -0.54 -1.65
CA THR A 271 -19.80 -0.49 -1.95
C THR A 271 -20.51 0.22 -0.80
N GLY A 272 -21.28 1.25 -1.12
CA GLY A 272 -22.07 1.99 -0.16
C GLY A 272 -22.97 1.07 0.69
N ARG A 273 -23.18 1.42 1.96
CA ARG A 273 -23.90 0.57 2.92
C ARG A 273 -25.26 0.13 2.39
N ASP A 274 -26.01 1.02 1.75
CA ASP A 274 -27.37 0.77 1.21
C ASP A 274 -27.37 -0.13 -0.03
N TYR A 275 -26.22 -0.35 -0.63
CA TYR A 275 -26.04 -1.12 -1.86
C TYR A 275 -25.39 -2.48 -1.64
N ARG A 276 -25.05 -2.85 -0.41
CA ARG A 276 -24.40 -4.12 -0.06
C ARG A 276 -25.32 -5.31 -0.26
N GLY A 277 -24.72 -6.49 -0.39
CA GLY A 277 -25.45 -7.75 -0.59
C GLY A 277 -26.03 -7.97 -1.99
N ARG A 278 -25.90 -6.98 -2.89
CA ARG A 278 -26.47 -7.02 -4.27
C ARG A 278 -25.46 -7.53 -5.32
N GLY A 279 -24.23 -7.87 -4.95
CA GLY A 279 -23.19 -8.35 -5.87
C GLY A 279 -22.34 -7.26 -6.52
N ILE A 280 -22.55 -5.98 -6.20
CA ILE A 280 -21.88 -4.83 -6.84
C ILE A 280 -20.35 -4.92 -6.68
N GLY A 281 -19.83 -5.27 -5.51
CA GLY A 281 -18.38 -5.42 -5.31
C GLY A 281 -17.74 -6.47 -6.23
N THR A 282 -18.43 -7.58 -6.50
CA THR A 282 -18.00 -8.60 -7.48
C THR A 282 -18.07 -8.04 -8.90
N ALA A 283 -19.17 -7.40 -9.28
CA ALA A 283 -19.35 -6.82 -10.60
C ALA A 283 -18.32 -5.71 -10.90
N LEU A 284 -18.00 -4.85 -9.93
CA LEU A 284 -16.92 -3.86 -10.01
C LEU A 284 -15.58 -4.52 -10.33
N LYS A 285 -15.22 -5.59 -9.61
CA LYS A 285 -13.96 -6.30 -9.85
C LYS A 285 -13.94 -7.01 -11.22
N LEU A 286 -15.05 -7.56 -11.68
CA LEU A 286 -15.15 -8.15 -13.03
C LEU A 286 -14.93 -7.11 -14.12
N ALA A 287 -15.58 -5.97 -14.03
CA ALA A 287 -15.40 -4.86 -14.97
C ALA A 287 -13.96 -4.30 -14.94
N MET A 288 -13.36 -4.19 -13.72
CA MET A 288 -11.96 -3.81 -13.55
C MET A 288 -11.01 -4.81 -14.24
N LEU A 289 -11.22 -6.12 -14.06
CA LEU A 289 -10.40 -7.15 -14.72
C LEU A 289 -10.53 -7.10 -16.25
N ALA A 290 -11.72 -6.82 -16.76
CA ALA A 290 -11.95 -6.61 -18.20
C ALA A 290 -11.17 -5.37 -18.71
N GLY A 291 -11.22 -4.25 -17.98
CA GLY A 291 -10.45 -3.05 -18.30
C GLY A 291 -8.94 -3.31 -18.25
N ALA A 292 -8.46 -4.01 -17.22
CA ALA A 292 -7.05 -4.40 -17.07
C ALA A 292 -6.59 -5.32 -18.22
N LYS A 293 -7.44 -6.26 -18.64
CA LYS A 293 -7.18 -7.15 -19.80
C LYS A 293 -7.05 -6.35 -21.08
N LYS A 294 -7.97 -5.42 -21.32
CA LYS A 294 -7.93 -4.52 -22.48
C LYS A 294 -6.68 -3.64 -22.50
N ALA A 295 -6.21 -3.22 -21.32
CA ALA A 295 -4.96 -2.46 -21.16
C ALA A 295 -3.69 -3.32 -21.31
N GLY A 296 -3.81 -4.63 -21.56
CA GLY A 296 -2.68 -5.52 -21.76
C GLY A 296 -1.92 -5.92 -20.49
N LEU A 297 -2.51 -5.70 -19.32
CA LEU A 297 -1.86 -6.09 -18.07
C LEU A 297 -1.75 -7.61 -17.94
N ARG A 298 -0.65 -8.07 -17.34
CA ARG A 298 -0.42 -9.48 -17.03
C ARG A 298 -1.18 -9.90 -15.77
N ALA A 299 -1.15 -9.09 -14.74
CA ALA A 299 -1.74 -9.41 -13.45
C ALA A 299 -2.34 -8.19 -12.75
N MET A 300 -3.38 -8.45 -11.95
CA MET A 300 -3.92 -7.50 -10.98
C MET A 300 -3.59 -7.94 -9.57
N LEU A 301 -3.04 -7.00 -8.79
CA LEU A 301 -2.73 -7.18 -7.38
C LEU A 301 -3.75 -6.44 -6.51
N THR A 302 -3.88 -6.90 -5.28
CA THR A 302 -4.69 -6.25 -4.25
C THR A 302 -4.16 -6.63 -2.88
N THR A 303 -4.42 -5.80 -1.88
CA THR A 303 -4.11 -6.10 -0.48
C THR A 303 -5.38 -5.94 0.35
N ASN A 304 -5.61 -6.86 1.26
CA ASN A 304 -6.71 -6.80 2.22
C ASN A 304 -6.21 -7.15 3.62
N ASP A 305 -6.74 -6.47 4.62
CA ASP A 305 -6.54 -6.85 6.00
C ASP A 305 -7.14 -8.22 6.27
N GLU A 306 -6.50 -9.02 7.13
CA GLU A 306 -6.91 -10.39 7.41
C GLU A 306 -8.36 -10.51 7.88
N PRO A 307 -8.91 -9.60 8.71
CA PRO A 307 -10.32 -9.62 9.11
C PRO A 307 -11.31 -9.33 7.97
N ASN A 308 -10.87 -8.78 6.82
CA ASN A 308 -11.77 -8.45 5.71
C ASN A 308 -12.24 -9.70 4.93
N LYS A 309 -13.03 -10.53 5.62
CA LYS A 309 -13.56 -11.79 5.06
C LYS A 309 -14.41 -11.58 3.81
N ALA A 310 -15.14 -10.47 3.74
CA ALA A 310 -16.02 -10.16 2.60
C ALA A 310 -15.20 -9.97 1.31
N MET A 311 -14.22 -9.07 1.32
CA MET A 311 -13.40 -8.80 0.14
C MET A 311 -12.48 -9.98 -0.19
N ARG A 312 -11.89 -10.63 0.82
CA ARG A 312 -11.10 -11.85 0.62
C ARG A 312 -11.92 -12.97 0.00
N GLY A 313 -13.20 -13.10 0.39
CA GLY A 313 -14.13 -14.07 -0.21
C GLY A 313 -14.43 -13.76 -1.68
N ILE A 314 -14.60 -12.49 -2.06
CA ILE A 314 -14.74 -12.08 -3.46
C ILE A 314 -13.45 -12.41 -4.22
N ASN A 315 -12.29 -12.03 -3.71
CA ASN A 315 -11.01 -12.30 -4.34
C ASN A 315 -10.79 -13.81 -4.56
N ALA A 316 -11.03 -14.62 -3.54
CA ALA A 316 -10.89 -16.09 -3.65
C ALA A 316 -11.80 -16.68 -4.75
N LYS A 317 -13.07 -16.23 -4.83
CA LYS A 317 -13.99 -16.66 -5.90
C LYS A 317 -13.50 -16.27 -7.29
N LEU A 318 -12.88 -15.08 -7.41
CA LEU A 318 -12.29 -14.58 -8.66
C LEU A 318 -10.91 -15.20 -8.96
N GLY A 319 -10.47 -16.21 -8.20
CA GLY A 319 -9.23 -16.92 -8.46
C GLY A 319 -7.95 -16.16 -8.07
N TYR A 320 -8.05 -15.18 -7.19
CA TYR A 320 -6.85 -14.54 -6.65
C TYR A 320 -6.04 -15.52 -5.80
N VAL A 321 -4.75 -15.59 -6.07
CA VAL A 321 -3.76 -16.38 -5.34
C VAL A 321 -3.10 -15.52 -4.28
N MET A 322 -3.07 -15.98 -3.04
CA MET A 322 -2.46 -15.26 -1.93
C MET A 322 -0.93 -15.32 -2.00
N LEU A 323 -0.30 -14.20 -1.68
CA LEU A 323 1.13 -14.05 -1.44
C LEU A 323 1.43 -14.07 0.08
N PRO A 324 2.70 -14.21 0.48
CA PRO A 324 3.06 -14.06 1.88
C PRO A 324 2.54 -12.75 2.48
N ALA A 325 1.98 -12.84 3.68
CA ALA A 325 1.37 -11.70 4.34
C ALA A 325 2.43 -10.68 4.77
N HIS A 326 2.05 -9.40 4.74
CA HIS A 326 2.75 -8.37 5.49
C HIS A 326 2.21 -8.34 6.92
N ILE A 327 3.09 -8.51 7.91
CA ILE A 327 2.76 -8.54 9.33
C ILE A 327 2.93 -7.13 9.89
N GLU A 328 1.88 -6.58 10.46
CA GLU A 328 1.90 -5.28 11.12
C GLU A 328 2.29 -5.43 12.58
N LEU A 329 3.21 -4.60 13.02
CA LEU A 329 3.81 -4.65 14.36
C LEU A 329 3.68 -3.30 15.04
N GLU A 330 3.58 -3.30 16.37
CA GLU A 330 3.73 -2.09 17.15
C GLU A 330 4.57 -2.31 18.40
N LYS A 331 5.18 -1.22 18.89
CA LYS A 331 5.86 -1.13 20.18
C LYS A 331 5.52 0.17 20.87
N THR A 332 5.03 0.12 22.10
CA THR A 332 4.91 1.29 22.99
C THR A 332 6.32 1.72 23.45
N LEU A 333 6.58 3.02 23.49
CA LEU A 333 7.91 3.59 23.77
C LEU A 333 8.07 4.07 25.22
#